data_d9cd1177a170fb701321107b7183493a
#
_entry.id   d9cd1177a170fb701321107b7183493a
#
_cell.length_a   1.000
_cell.length_b   1.000
_cell.length_c   1.000
_cell.angle_alpha   90.00
_cell.angle_beta   90.00
_cell.angle_gamma   90.00
#
_symmetry.space_group_name_H-M   'P 1'
#
loop_
_entity.id
_entity.type
_entity.pdbx_description
1 polymer ?
#
loop_
_entity_poly.entity_id
_entity_poly.type
_entity_poly.pdbx_seq_one_letter_code
_entity_poly.pdbx_strand_id
1 'polypeptide(L)'
;MAYIDEAETEAGIGMTEDDFQSVVSAYIADAIQYIDDDISPVRAESTRYYRGDPFGNEVEGRSQVVSRDVRDSVQAVLPSMMRVFFGSEKAVEFVPRTEGDVAMAEQATDYLNYILHQDNDAIAIFYSVFKDALMNKGGFVKWWWDDSVEVHTHSFEGLDEGSLGLLLEEDGVEAVSVESVPAPGITDEQIEMMEAQGMPIPQMYDVEIKRRRKKNQVRIETMPPEEFFVDAAATSLDDAMAVGHRTMATVSDLVALGYDRDMLEEHLSDEFAFTDSDEYLARYAGADIPDPVSSYERRRVLYVEAWCYVDYDGDGIAELRRVCTVGNNYTVVNNEPADAIPFAMFSCDPEPHVFFGSDIADMTKDIQRVKSAVLRGMLDSLSFALYPRTGVVEGMVDIDDVLNPEVGSIIRMRQPGMVQQLNVPFLGKEAFPMMQYLDGMKESRTGQTAASQGLDPDVLQSTTRAGVTATIKGAEQHLELMARLFADGFQRMFKGMLRLVNTHQ
;
A
#
# COMPACT_ATOMS: atom_id res chain seq x y z
N MET A 1 -39.83 37.91 -12.03
CA MET A 1 -39.33 38.24 -13.38
C MET A 1 -38.33 39.39 -13.18
N ALA A 2 -37.08 39.08 -13.02
CA ALA A 2 -35.99 40.05 -13.05
C ALA A 2 -35.33 39.91 -14.41
N TYR A 3 -35.29 40.98 -15.16
CA TYR A 3 -34.52 41.08 -16.39
C TYR A 3 -33.06 40.93 -16.05
N ILE A 4 -32.44 39.86 -16.53
CA ILE A 4 -30.99 39.76 -16.60
C ILE A 4 -30.63 40.49 -17.90
N ASP A 5 -29.99 41.65 -17.74
CA ASP A 5 -29.33 42.37 -18.80
C ASP A 5 -28.28 41.41 -19.40
N GLU A 6 -28.35 41.20 -20.72
CA GLU A 6 -27.27 40.60 -21.49
C GLU A 6 -26.10 41.62 -21.54
N ALA A 7 -25.38 41.75 -20.43
CA ALA A 7 -24.04 42.31 -20.46
C ALA A 7 -23.14 41.27 -21.15
N GLU A 8 -22.56 41.69 -22.28
CA GLU A 8 -21.51 40.97 -22.98
C GLU A 8 -20.50 40.42 -21.95
N THR A 9 -20.51 39.12 -21.79
CA THR A 9 -19.47 38.41 -21.01
C THR A 9 -18.19 38.64 -21.82
N GLU A 10 -17.34 39.60 -21.36
CA GLU A 10 -15.97 39.62 -21.78
C GLU A 10 -15.42 38.20 -21.48
N ALA A 11 -15.05 37.49 -22.55
CA ALA A 11 -14.40 36.23 -22.44
C ALA A 11 -13.21 36.42 -21.49
N GLY A 12 -13.27 35.81 -20.32
CA GLY A 12 -12.24 35.92 -19.30
C GLY A 12 -10.89 35.55 -19.95
N ILE A 13 -9.87 36.33 -19.68
CA ILE A 13 -8.51 35.99 -20.06
C ILE A 13 -8.18 34.79 -19.19
N GLY A 14 -8.16 33.57 -19.77
CA GLY A 14 -7.81 32.36 -19.07
C GLY A 14 -6.47 32.51 -18.34
N MET A 15 -6.25 31.70 -17.32
CA MET A 15 -5.03 31.70 -16.51
C MET A 15 -3.79 31.51 -17.41
N THR A 16 -2.72 32.27 -17.18
CA THR A 16 -1.46 32.06 -17.90
C THR A 16 -0.79 30.75 -17.42
N GLU A 17 0.06 30.13 -18.25
CA GLU A 17 0.77 28.92 -17.85
C GLU A 17 1.63 29.12 -16.59
N ASP A 18 2.27 30.28 -16.45
CA ASP A 18 3.08 30.63 -15.27
C ASP A 18 2.22 30.79 -14.01
N ASP A 19 1.06 31.44 -14.13
CA ASP A 19 0.12 31.58 -13.01
C ASP A 19 -0.45 30.21 -12.61
N PHE A 20 -0.81 29.37 -13.60
CA PHE A 20 -1.29 28.01 -13.38
C PHE A 20 -0.23 27.17 -12.68
N GLN A 21 1.01 27.18 -13.17
CA GLN A 21 2.15 26.52 -12.54
C GLN A 21 2.30 26.94 -11.07
N SER A 22 2.25 28.24 -10.80
CA SER A 22 2.41 28.79 -9.45
C SER A 22 1.30 28.34 -8.50
N VAL A 23 0.05 28.37 -8.95
CA VAL A 23 -1.12 27.96 -8.15
C VAL A 23 -1.11 26.46 -7.87
N VAL A 24 -0.89 25.64 -8.88
CA VAL A 24 -0.90 24.17 -8.75
C VAL A 24 0.27 23.70 -7.89
N SER A 25 1.48 24.25 -8.11
CA SER A 25 2.64 23.89 -7.28
C SER A 25 2.42 24.24 -5.81
N ALA A 26 1.78 25.38 -5.51
CA ALA A 26 1.43 25.75 -4.14
C ALA A 26 0.41 24.77 -3.53
N TYR A 27 -0.66 24.41 -4.24
CA TYR A 27 -1.67 23.45 -3.75
C TYR A 27 -1.06 22.08 -3.47
N ILE A 28 -0.20 21.58 -4.37
CA ILE A 28 0.50 20.31 -4.18
C ILE A 28 1.45 20.38 -2.99
N ALA A 29 2.23 21.46 -2.87
CA ALA A 29 3.17 21.64 -1.77
C ALA A 29 2.46 21.69 -0.42
N ASP A 30 1.39 22.49 -0.29
CA ASP A 30 0.61 22.60 0.95
C ASP A 30 -0.02 21.26 1.36
N ALA A 31 -0.58 20.54 0.40
CA ALA A 31 -1.19 19.22 0.64
C ALA A 31 -0.14 18.18 1.08
N ILE A 32 1.02 18.15 0.43
CA ILE A 32 2.13 17.26 0.79
C ILE A 32 2.69 17.63 2.16
N GLN A 33 2.87 18.92 2.45
CA GLN A 33 3.35 19.38 3.74
C GLN A 33 2.42 18.95 4.88
N TYR A 34 1.10 19.04 4.69
CA TYR A 34 0.13 18.56 5.68
C TYR A 34 0.30 17.07 5.99
N ILE A 35 0.48 16.24 4.94
CA ILE A 35 0.72 14.80 5.14
C ILE A 35 2.03 14.56 5.88
N ASP A 36 3.11 15.22 5.48
CA ASP A 36 4.44 14.98 6.03
C ASP A 36 4.57 15.50 7.48
N ASP A 37 3.96 16.62 7.82
CA ASP A 37 4.06 17.23 9.15
C ASP A 37 3.09 16.63 10.17
N ASP A 38 1.82 16.36 9.77
CA ASP A 38 0.76 15.99 10.71
C ASP A 38 0.41 14.49 10.68
N ILE A 39 0.42 13.86 9.52
CA ILE A 39 -0.10 12.50 9.36
C ILE A 39 1.02 11.45 9.37
N SER A 40 2.10 11.69 8.64
CA SER A 40 3.22 10.75 8.48
C SER A 40 3.86 10.34 9.81
N PRO A 41 4.11 11.24 10.80
CA PRO A 41 4.66 10.86 12.10
C PRO A 41 3.75 9.89 12.88
N VAL A 42 2.42 10.06 12.79
CA VAL A 42 1.45 9.20 13.47
C VAL A 42 1.42 7.80 12.84
N ARG A 43 1.48 7.73 11.51
CA ARG A 43 1.56 6.46 10.76
C ARG A 43 2.88 5.73 11.02
N ALA A 44 3.99 6.47 11.08
CA ALA A 44 5.30 5.93 11.46
C ALA A 44 5.27 5.31 12.86
N GLU A 45 4.65 6.00 13.83
CA GLU A 45 4.46 5.48 15.18
C GLU A 45 3.65 4.19 15.15
N SER A 46 2.51 4.16 14.46
CA SER A 46 1.65 2.97 14.34
C SER A 46 2.39 1.78 13.74
N THR A 47 3.22 2.01 12.72
CA THR A 47 4.07 0.98 12.09
C THR A 47 5.12 0.43 13.06
N ARG A 48 5.77 1.28 13.87
CA ARG A 48 6.72 0.86 14.90
C ARG A 48 6.04 0.01 15.99
N TYR A 49 4.84 0.42 16.44
CA TYR A 49 4.05 -0.38 17.39
C TYR A 49 3.63 -1.73 16.81
N TYR A 50 3.19 -1.78 15.55
CA TYR A 50 2.85 -3.03 14.86
C TYR A 50 4.05 -3.99 14.79
N ARG A 51 5.26 -3.48 14.56
CA ARG A 51 6.49 -4.28 14.55
C ARG A 51 6.92 -4.72 15.92
N GLY A 52 6.56 -3.97 16.95
CA GLY A 52 7.01 -4.16 18.32
C GLY A 52 8.42 -3.64 18.52
N ASP A 53 8.73 -2.53 17.90
CA ASP A 53 10.00 -1.84 18.06
C ASP A 53 10.15 -1.31 19.49
N PRO A 54 11.38 -1.16 20.02
CA PRO A 54 11.61 -0.57 21.31
C PRO A 54 11.04 0.85 21.41
N PHE A 55 10.48 1.21 22.57
CA PHE A 55 9.92 2.55 22.78
C PHE A 55 10.97 3.62 23.11
N GLY A 56 12.25 3.22 23.26
CA GLY A 56 13.35 4.12 23.64
C GLY A 56 13.47 4.39 25.15
N ASN A 57 12.60 3.76 25.96
CA ASN A 57 12.63 3.86 27.43
C ASN A 57 13.17 2.60 28.10
N GLU A 58 13.78 1.71 27.33
CA GLU A 58 14.39 0.49 27.78
C GLU A 58 15.68 0.79 28.56
N VAL A 59 15.87 0.05 29.67
CA VAL A 59 17.05 0.20 30.52
C VAL A 59 17.98 -0.99 30.27
N GLU A 60 19.24 -0.72 30.01
CA GLU A 60 20.27 -1.75 29.86
C GLU A 60 20.37 -2.62 31.12
N GLY A 61 20.46 -3.93 30.91
CA GLY A 61 20.51 -4.92 32.03
C GLY A 61 19.15 -5.25 32.65
N ARG A 62 18.05 -4.73 32.07
CA ARG A 62 16.67 -5.08 32.43
C ARG A 62 15.93 -5.69 31.25
N SER A 63 14.73 -6.21 31.49
CA SER A 63 13.86 -6.73 30.43
C SER A 63 13.48 -5.64 29.43
N GLN A 64 13.63 -5.93 28.13
CA GLN A 64 13.31 -5.03 27.02
C GLN A 64 12.13 -5.55 26.17
N VAL A 65 11.37 -6.51 26.69
CA VAL A 65 10.25 -7.13 25.98
C VAL A 65 9.19 -6.10 25.62
N VAL A 66 8.71 -6.16 24.38
CA VAL A 66 7.59 -5.36 23.88
C VAL A 66 6.44 -6.30 23.53
N SER A 67 5.26 -6.02 24.04
CA SER A 67 4.00 -6.69 23.62
C SER A 67 3.66 -6.26 22.20
N ARG A 68 2.94 -7.08 21.44
CA ARG A 68 2.57 -6.80 20.04
C ARG A 68 1.05 -6.74 19.83
N ASP A 69 0.36 -6.08 20.76
CA ASP A 69 -1.11 -6.06 20.77
C ASP A 69 -1.71 -5.40 19.52
N VAL A 70 -1.06 -4.38 18.95
CA VAL A 70 -1.46 -3.78 17.67
C VAL A 70 -1.43 -4.82 16.55
N ARG A 71 -0.31 -5.56 16.43
CA ARG A 71 -0.15 -6.59 15.42
C ARG A 71 -1.20 -7.69 15.55
N ASP A 72 -1.40 -8.18 16.78
CA ASP A 72 -2.34 -9.26 17.06
C ASP A 72 -3.77 -8.84 16.71
N SER A 73 -4.15 -7.58 17.00
CA SER A 73 -5.47 -7.04 16.68
C SER A 73 -5.69 -6.90 15.17
N VAL A 74 -4.72 -6.34 14.44
CA VAL A 74 -4.80 -6.20 12.98
C VAL A 74 -4.89 -7.58 12.31
N GLN A 75 -4.05 -8.53 12.75
CA GLN A 75 -4.04 -9.89 12.19
C GLN A 75 -5.31 -10.68 12.51
N ALA A 76 -6.02 -10.34 13.57
CA ALA A 76 -7.30 -10.97 13.91
C ALA A 76 -8.45 -10.48 13.02
N VAL A 77 -8.46 -9.19 12.66
CA VAL A 77 -9.52 -8.57 11.85
C VAL A 77 -9.36 -8.86 10.35
N LEU A 78 -8.14 -8.76 9.84
CA LEU A 78 -7.84 -8.81 8.41
C LEU A 78 -8.39 -10.04 7.67
N PRO A 79 -8.25 -11.30 8.16
CA PRO A 79 -8.80 -12.46 7.48
C PRO A 79 -10.33 -12.45 7.40
N SER A 80 -11.00 -11.91 8.42
CA SER A 80 -12.45 -11.77 8.43
C SER A 80 -12.93 -10.77 7.38
N MET A 81 -12.24 -9.63 7.25
CA MET A 81 -12.53 -8.64 6.21
C MET A 81 -12.29 -9.21 4.80
N MET A 82 -11.16 -9.89 4.58
CA MET A 82 -10.88 -10.56 3.30
C MET A 82 -11.96 -11.57 2.93
N ARG A 83 -12.45 -12.36 3.91
CA ARG A 83 -13.53 -13.32 3.68
C ARG A 83 -14.86 -12.67 3.32
N VAL A 84 -15.18 -11.50 3.90
CA VAL A 84 -16.43 -10.79 3.59
C VAL A 84 -16.47 -10.36 2.13
N PHE A 85 -15.38 -9.80 1.59
CA PHE A 85 -15.35 -9.24 0.25
C PHE A 85 -14.91 -10.23 -0.84
N PHE A 86 -14.06 -11.19 -0.50
CA PHE A 86 -13.46 -12.15 -1.45
C PHE A 86 -13.81 -13.61 -1.14
N GLY A 87 -14.80 -13.85 -0.28
CA GLY A 87 -15.29 -15.19 0.02
C GLY A 87 -16.26 -15.76 -1.04
N SER A 88 -16.69 -14.96 -2.00
CA SER A 88 -17.53 -15.34 -3.14
C SER A 88 -16.88 -14.88 -4.45
N GLU A 89 -17.32 -15.48 -5.57
CA GLU A 89 -16.83 -15.09 -6.91
C GLU A 89 -17.27 -13.68 -7.33
N LYS A 90 -18.34 -13.15 -6.72
CA LYS A 90 -18.85 -11.80 -6.99
C LYS A 90 -18.58 -10.90 -5.78
N ALA A 91 -17.70 -9.92 -5.96
CA ALA A 91 -17.39 -8.88 -4.98
C ALA A 91 -18.39 -7.70 -5.07
N VAL A 92 -19.00 -7.49 -6.23
CA VAL A 92 -19.97 -6.42 -6.50
C VAL A 92 -21.15 -6.93 -7.31
N GLU A 93 -22.33 -6.33 -7.08
CA GLU A 93 -23.53 -6.55 -7.87
C GLU A 93 -24.18 -5.21 -8.19
N PHE A 94 -24.42 -4.96 -9.46
CA PHE A 94 -25.13 -3.77 -9.93
C PHE A 94 -26.64 -4.05 -9.98
N VAL A 95 -27.41 -3.23 -9.27
CA VAL A 95 -28.86 -3.35 -9.21
C VAL A 95 -29.48 -2.46 -10.28
N PRO A 96 -30.32 -3.01 -11.17
CA PRO A 96 -30.98 -2.20 -12.20
C PRO A 96 -31.96 -1.20 -11.57
N ARG A 97 -32.06 0.00 -12.15
CA ARG A 97 -33.02 1.04 -11.73
C ARG A 97 -34.36 0.90 -12.44
N THR A 98 -34.34 0.44 -13.67
CA THR A 98 -35.53 0.24 -14.50
C THR A 98 -35.51 -1.16 -15.10
N GLU A 99 -36.70 -1.62 -15.61
CA GLU A 99 -36.77 -2.93 -16.25
C GLU A 99 -35.90 -3.03 -17.52
N GLY A 100 -35.63 -1.91 -18.19
CA GLY A 100 -34.75 -1.85 -19.36
C GLY A 100 -33.26 -2.04 -19.03
N ASP A 101 -32.84 -1.80 -17.79
CA ASP A 101 -31.45 -1.80 -17.38
C ASP A 101 -30.96 -3.17 -16.88
N VAL A 102 -31.85 -4.18 -16.81
CA VAL A 102 -31.53 -5.49 -16.21
C VAL A 102 -30.34 -6.16 -16.90
N ALA A 103 -30.39 -6.27 -18.23
CA ALA A 103 -29.31 -6.92 -18.99
C ALA A 103 -27.97 -6.16 -18.88
N MET A 104 -28.03 -4.83 -18.87
CA MET A 104 -26.83 -3.99 -18.71
C MET A 104 -26.25 -4.11 -17.28
N ALA A 105 -27.08 -4.18 -16.25
CA ALA A 105 -26.64 -4.35 -14.88
C ALA A 105 -25.99 -5.73 -14.65
N GLU A 106 -26.55 -6.78 -15.23
CA GLU A 106 -25.96 -8.13 -15.20
C GLU A 106 -24.60 -8.15 -15.93
N GLN A 107 -24.52 -7.58 -17.13
CA GLN A 107 -23.28 -7.50 -17.91
C GLN A 107 -22.21 -6.68 -17.16
N ALA A 108 -22.57 -5.53 -16.60
CA ALA A 108 -21.65 -4.70 -15.81
C ALA A 108 -21.15 -5.46 -14.57
N THR A 109 -22.04 -6.20 -13.89
CA THR A 109 -21.69 -7.02 -12.74
C THR A 109 -20.65 -8.08 -13.12
N ASP A 110 -20.89 -8.86 -14.16
CA ASP A 110 -20.02 -9.94 -14.56
C ASP A 110 -18.67 -9.42 -15.09
N TYR A 111 -18.71 -8.34 -15.89
CA TYR A 111 -17.50 -7.76 -16.48
C TYR A 111 -16.59 -7.08 -15.43
N LEU A 112 -17.14 -6.31 -14.49
CA LEU A 112 -16.32 -5.68 -13.46
C LEU A 112 -15.76 -6.68 -12.44
N ASN A 113 -16.49 -7.77 -12.15
CA ASN A 113 -15.92 -8.87 -11.35
C ASN A 113 -14.81 -9.61 -12.12
N TYR A 114 -14.94 -9.77 -13.44
CA TYR A 114 -13.88 -10.30 -14.29
C TYR A 114 -12.63 -9.43 -14.24
N ILE A 115 -12.74 -8.11 -14.46
CA ILE A 115 -11.63 -7.16 -14.37
C ILE A 115 -10.95 -7.25 -13.00
N LEU A 116 -11.74 -7.33 -11.93
CA LEU A 116 -11.21 -7.39 -10.57
C LEU A 116 -10.40 -8.67 -10.31
N HIS A 117 -10.90 -9.82 -10.74
CA HIS A 117 -10.33 -11.12 -10.37
C HIS A 117 -9.38 -11.72 -11.41
N GLN A 118 -9.54 -11.36 -12.70
CA GLN A 118 -8.76 -11.95 -13.78
C GLN A 118 -7.70 -10.98 -14.34
N ASP A 119 -8.05 -9.72 -14.52
CA ASP A 119 -7.12 -8.74 -15.07
C ASP A 119 -6.23 -8.11 -13.99
N ASN A 120 -6.68 -8.17 -12.72
CA ASN A 120 -5.96 -7.64 -11.56
C ASN A 120 -5.85 -8.69 -10.45
N ASP A 121 -4.79 -8.64 -9.67
CA ASP A 121 -4.62 -9.48 -8.47
C ASP A 121 -5.36 -8.88 -7.28
N ALA A 122 -6.70 -9.00 -7.29
CA ALA A 122 -7.56 -8.42 -6.27
C ALA A 122 -7.15 -8.80 -4.83
N ILE A 123 -6.77 -10.07 -4.61
CA ILE A 123 -6.44 -10.56 -3.26
C ILE A 123 -5.19 -9.88 -2.72
N ALA A 124 -4.12 -9.77 -3.51
CA ALA A 124 -2.89 -9.11 -3.10
C ALA A 124 -3.08 -7.62 -2.90
N ILE A 125 -3.80 -6.95 -3.82
CA ILE A 125 -4.12 -5.53 -3.75
C ILE A 125 -4.90 -5.23 -2.47
N PHE A 126 -6.04 -5.89 -2.26
CA PHE A 126 -6.92 -5.55 -1.13
C PHE A 126 -6.41 -6.09 0.22
N TYR A 127 -5.57 -7.13 0.23
CA TYR A 127 -4.85 -7.49 1.44
C TYR A 127 -3.96 -6.34 1.93
N SER A 128 -3.24 -5.70 1.01
CA SER A 128 -2.38 -4.55 1.33
C SER A 128 -3.20 -3.33 1.75
N VAL A 129 -4.24 -2.98 0.99
CA VAL A 129 -5.15 -1.87 1.27
C VAL A 129 -5.84 -2.01 2.63
N PHE A 130 -6.40 -3.19 2.93
CA PHE A 130 -7.07 -3.41 4.21
C PHE A 130 -6.10 -3.38 5.38
N LYS A 131 -4.90 -3.91 5.19
CA LYS A 131 -3.88 -3.86 6.22
C LYS A 131 -3.45 -2.41 6.52
N ASP A 132 -3.24 -1.59 5.49
CA ASP A 132 -2.93 -0.17 5.68
C ASP A 132 -4.13 0.58 6.28
N ALA A 133 -5.37 0.29 5.87
CA ALA A 133 -6.57 0.87 6.47
C ALA A 133 -6.72 0.57 7.96
N LEU A 134 -6.30 -0.62 8.41
CA LEU A 134 -6.37 -1.03 9.81
C LEU A 134 -5.22 -0.48 10.66
N MET A 135 -4.14 0.03 10.05
CA MET A 135 -2.89 0.36 10.73
C MET A 135 -2.43 1.80 10.49
N ASN A 136 -2.72 2.39 9.32
CA ASN A 136 -2.15 3.65 8.84
C ASN A 136 -3.24 4.69 8.51
N LYS A 137 -4.34 4.72 9.26
CA LYS A 137 -5.48 5.65 9.13
C LYS A 137 -6.26 5.58 7.81
N GLY A 138 -5.79 4.83 6.85
CA GLY A 138 -6.44 4.64 5.56
C GLY A 138 -5.65 3.75 4.64
N GLY A 139 -6.37 2.99 3.82
CA GLY A 139 -5.83 2.26 2.68
C GLY A 139 -6.32 2.91 1.39
N PHE A 140 -5.45 3.04 0.41
CA PHE A 140 -5.73 3.79 -0.80
C PHE A 140 -5.62 2.92 -2.03
N VAL A 141 -6.55 3.11 -2.96
CA VAL A 141 -6.58 2.44 -4.26
C VAL A 141 -6.72 3.49 -5.34
N LYS A 142 -5.94 3.32 -6.40
CA LYS A 142 -6.02 4.07 -7.65
C LYS A 142 -6.46 3.14 -8.77
N TRP A 143 -7.24 3.65 -9.73
CA TRP A 143 -7.58 2.92 -10.94
C TRP A 143 -7.45 3.85 -12.16
N TRP A 144 -7.03 3.27 -13.29
CA TRP A 144 -6.88 3.99 -14.53
C TRP A 144 -7.05 3.06 -15.72
N TRP A 145 -7.21 3.65 -16.89
CA TRP A 145 -7.18 2.92 -18.15
C TRP A 145 -5.74 2.71 -18.60
N ASP A 146 -5.32 1.46 -18.73
CA ASP A 146 -3.96 1.09 -19.17
C ASP A 146 -4.00 0.81 -20.68
N ASP A 147 -3.53 1.76 -21.47
CA ASP A 147 -3.35 1.65 -22.92
C ASP A 147 -1.90 1.39 -23.32
N SER A 148 -1.05 1.04 -22.35
CA SER A 148 0.35 0.73 -22.59
C SER A 148 0.52 -0.40 -23.61
N VAL A 149 1.60 -0.33 -24.38
CA VAL A 149 1.90 -1.28 -25.44
C VAL A 149 2.85 -2.34 -24.91
N GLU A 150 2.40 -3.61 -24.90
CA GLU A 150 3.27 -4.74 -24.68
C GLU A 150 3.95 -5.13 -25.97
N VAL A 151 5.27 -5.36 -25.90
CA VAL A 151 6.09 -5.80 -27.03
C VAL A 151 6.59 -7.19 -26.76
N HIS A 152 6.12 -8.16 -27.56
CA HIS A 152 6.60 -9.54 -27.51
C HIS A 152 7.44 -9.84 -28.74
N THR A 153 8.62 -10.40 -28.53
CA THR A 153 9.48 -10.87 -29.62
C THR A 153 9.22 -12.36 -29.84
N HIS A 154 8.92 -12.73 -31.08
CA HIS A 154 8.74 -14.13 -31.49
C HIS A 154 9.67 -14.41 -32.65
N SER A 155 10.28 -15.60 -32.66
CA SER A 155 11.07 -16.13 -33.77
C SER A 155 10.34 -17.28 -34.42
N PHE A 156 10.27 -17.26 -35.74
CA PHE A 156 9.68 -18.30 -36.58
C PHE A 156 10.74 -18.79 -37.55
N GLU A 157 10.88 -20.09 -37.69
CA GLU A 157 11.83 -20.71 -38.58
C GLU A 157 11.09 -21.45 -39.72
N GLY A 158 11.61 -21.36 -40.92
CA GLY A 158 11.14 -22.11 -42.07
C GLY A 158 9.74 -21.71 -42.57
N LEU A 159 9.41 -20.43 -42.59
CA LEU A 159 8.17 -19.90 -43.15
C LEU A 159 8.27 -19.86 -44.68
N ASP A 160 7.16 -20.25 -45.35
CA ASP A 160 7.01 -19.99 -46.80
C ASP A 160 6.60 -18.52 -47.02
N GLU A 161 6.79 -18.04 -48.26
CA GLU A 161 6.54 -16.67 -48.66
C GLU A 161 5.07 -16.23 -48.38
N GLY A 162 4.12 -17.15 -48.52
CA GLY A 162 2.69 -16.87 -48.23
C GLY A 162 2.42 -16.71 -46.74
N SER A 163 3.01 -17.55 -45.91
CA SER A 163 2.88 -17.45 -44.44
C SER A 163 3.59 -16.24 -43.89
N LEU A 164 4.75 -15.90 -44.46
CA LEU A 164 5.47 -14.66 -44.13
C LEU A 164 4.62 -13.43 -44.46
N GLY A 165 4.00 -13.38 -45.64
CA GLY A 165 3.13 -12.28 -46.04
C GLY A 165 1.95 -12.10 -45.07
N LEU A 166 1.26 -13.20 -44.73
CA LEU A 166 0.16 -13.17 -43.77
C LEU A 166 0.59 -12.71 -42.37
N LEU A 167 1.78 -13.13 -41.93
CA LEU A 167 2.33 -12.74 -40.63
C LEU A 167 2.65 -11.25 -40.56
N LEU A 168 3.18 -10.67 -41.64
CA LEU A 168 3.52 -9.24 -41.73
C LEU A 168 2.31 -8.35 -42.01
N GLU A 169 1.20 -8.91 -42.47
CA GLU A 169 -0.09 -8.19 -42.63
C GLU A 169 -0.87 -8.07 -41.30
N GLU A 170 -0.51 -8.85 -40.26
CA GLU A 170 -1.14 -8.69 -38.96
C GLU A 170 -0.87 -7.32 -38.35
N ASP A 171 -1.90 -6.68 -37.81
CA ASP A 171 -1.77 -5.39 -37.14
C ASP A 171 -0.83 -5.45 -35.93
N GLY A 172 0.11 -4.52 -35.84
CA GLY A 172 1.05 -4.40 -34.73
C GLY A 172 2.26 -5.37 -34.82
N VAL A 173 2.48 -6.02 -35.96
CA VAL A 173 3.65 -6.87 -36.21
C VAL A 173 4.71 -6.10 -36.98
N GLU A 174 5.93 -6.02 -36.45
CA GLU A 174 7.10 -5.46 -37.11
C GLU A 174 8.19 -6.53 -37.25
N ALA A 175 8.71 -6.72 -38.45
CA ALA A 175 9.88 -7.60 -38.67
C ALA A 175 11.14 -6.93 -38.12
N VAL A 176 11.89 -7.65 -37.27
CA VAL A 176 13.20 -7.25 -36.75
C VAL A 176 14.32 -7.75 -37.69
N SER A 177 14.23 -9.02 -38.06
CA SER A 177 15.13 -9.65 -39.00
C SER A 177 14.37 -10.63 -39.88
N VAL A 178 14.75 -10.74 -41.15
CA VAL A 178 14.23 -11.70 -42.10
C VAL A 178 15.45 -12.31 -42.82
N GLU A 179 15.73 -13.57 -42.53
CA GLU A 179 16.79 -14.32 -43.17
C GLU A 179 16.16 -15.34 -44.10
N SER A 180 16.65 -15.36 -45.38
CA SER A 180 16.22 -16.38 -46.34
C SER A 180 17.15 -17.58 -46.29
N VAL A 181 16.59 -18.75 -46.10
CA VAL A 181 17.31 -20.00 -46.00
C VAL A 181 16.80 -20.94 -47.11
N PRO A 182 17.68 -21.71 -47.81
CA PRO A 182 17.22 -22.69 -48.78
C PRO A 182 16.27 -23.72 -48.14
N ALA A 183 15.22 -24.13 -48.86
CA ALA A 183 14.26 -25.11 -48.36
C ALA A 183 14.94 -26.41 -47.91
N PRO A 184 14.51 -27.01 -46.77
CA PRO A 184 15.12 -28.23 -46.24
C PRO A 184 14.99 -29.37 -47.23
N GLY A 185 16.09 -30.07 -47.46
CA GLY A 185 16.18 -31.19 -48.41
C GLY A 185 16.83 -30.86 -49.75
N ILE A 186 17.24 -29.62 -49.98
CA ILE A 186 18.04 -29.22 -51.16
C ILE A 186 19.51 -29.27 -50.76
N THR A 187 20.32 -30.05 -51.54
CA THR A 187 21.77 -30.13 -51.30
C THR A 187 22.48 -28.97 -51.97
N ASP A 188 23.67 -28.58 -51.48
CA ASP A 188 24.47 -27.51 -52.06
C ASP A 188 24.75 -27.73 -53.56
N GLU A 189 24.96 -28.96 -54.01
CA GLU A 189 25.12 -29.33 -55.42
C GLU A 189 23.86 -29.06 -56.27
N GLN A 190 22.67 -29.20 -55.66
CA GLN A 190 21.40 -28.89 -56.34
C GLN A 190 21.16 -27.38 -56.42
N ILE A 191 21.59 -26.60 -55.39
CA ILE A 191 21.55 -25.14 -55.38
C ILE A 191 22.41 -24.61 -56.55
N GLU A 192 23.66 -25.02 -56.64
CA GLU A 192 24.56 -24.64 -57.76
C GLU A 192 23.99 -24.99 -59.14
N MET A 193 23.36 -26.16 -59.26
CA MET A 193 22.76 -26.59 -60.53
C MET A 193 21.52 -25.76 -60.90
N MET A 194 20.69 -25.38 -59.92
CA MET A 194 19.53 -24.51 -60.12
C MET A 194 19.96 -23.10 -60.50
N GLU A 195 20.98 -22.52 -59.83
CA GLU A 195 21.57 -21.24 -60.17
C GLU A 195 22.13 -21.20 -61.58
N ALA A 196 22.88 -22.27 -61.99
CA ALA A 196 23.42 -22.37 -63.32
C ALA A 196 22.35 -22.47 -64.43
N GLN A 197 21.15 -22.97 -64.10
CA GLN A 197 19.99 -23.08 -64.98
C GLN A 197 19.04 -21.88 -64.92
N GLY A 198 19.29 -20.90 -64.03
CA GLY A 198 18.43 -19.74 -63.83
C GLY A 198 17.03 -20.11 -63.27
N MET A 199 16.90 -21.24 -62.54
CA MET A 199 15.68 -21.64 -61.89
C MET A 199 15.58 -20.99 -60.48
N PRO A 200 14.39 -20.54 -60.04
CA PRO A 200 14.23 -19.99 -58.71
C PRO A 200 14.46 -21.09 -57.67
N ILE A 201 15.35 -20.79 -56.70
CA ILE A 201 15.59 -21.67 -55.54
C ILE A 201 14.41 -21.52 -54.58
N PRO A 202 13.74 -22.60 -54.18
CA PRO A 202 12.74 -22.53 -53.14
C PRO A 202 13.36 -22.02 -51.83
N GLN A 203 12.91 -20.85 -51.38
CA GLN A 203 13.43 -20.21 -50.15
C GLN A 203 12.39 -20.40 -49.04
N MET A 204 12.90 -20.58 -47.85
CA MET A 204 12.18 -20.44 -46.60
C MET A 204 12.75 -19.26 -45.83
N TYR A 205 11.96 -18.70 -44.95
CA TYR A 205 12.33 -17.49 -44.24
C TYR A 205 12.32 -17.79 -42.73
N ASP A 206 13.45 -17.45 -42.10
CA ASP A 206 13.56 -17.38 -40.66
C ASP A 206 13.36 -15.90 -40.26
N VAL A 207 12.36 -15.65 -39.42
CA VAL A 207 11.89 -14.30 -39.14
C VAL A 207 11.80 -14.06 -37.64
N GLU A 208 12.38 -12.98 -37.19
CA GLU A 208 12.17 -12.47 -35.87
C GLU A 208 11.23 -11.26 -35.95
N ILE A 209 10.11 -11.34 -35.26
CA ILE A 209 9.09 -10.28 -35.23
C ILE A 209 8.91 -9.71 -33.84
N LYS A 210 8.57 -8.41 -33.78
CA LYS A 210 8.02 -7.77 -32.60
C LYS A 210 6.53 -7.58 -32.79
N ARG A 211 5.73 -8.20 -31.90
CA ARG A 211 4.29 -8.02 -31.87
C ARG A 211 3.97 -7.01 -30.78
N ARG A 212 3.37 -5.87 -31.19
CA ARG A 212 2.90 -4.82 -30.30
C ARG A 212 1.41 -5.00 -30.07
N ARG A 213 1.02 -5.13 -28.79
CA ARG A 213 -0.39 -5.23 -28.38
C ARG A 213 -0.68 -4.19 -27.32
N LYS A 214 -1.70 -3.35 -27.55
CA LYS A 214 -2.22 -2.47 -26.50
C LYS A 214 -2.96 -3.33 -25.47
N LYS A 215 -2.75 -3.05 -24.19
CA LYS A 215 -3.43 -3.76 -23.10
C LYS A 215 -4.92 -3.44 -23.08
N ASN A 216 -5.28 -2.16 -23.18
CA ASN A 216 -6.68 -1.68 -23.21
C ASN A 216 -7.51 -2.29 -22.08
N GLN A 217 -7.05 -2.15 -20.84
CA GLN A 217 -7.69 -2.73 -19.66
C GLN A 217 -7.72 -1.75 -18.49
N VAL A 218 -8.64 -1.95 -17.56
CA VAL A 218 -8.64 -1.20 -16.30
C VAL A 218 -7.62 -1.80 -15.35
N ARG A 219 -6.66 -1.00 -14.91
CA ARG A 219 -5.70 -1.36 -13.86
C ARG A 219 -6.15 -0.81 -12.52
N ILE A 220 -5.91 -1.61 -11.48
CA ILE A 220 -6.15 -1.26 -10.08
C ILE A 220 -4.83 -1.43 -9.36
N GLU A 221 -4.44 -0.45 -8.57
CA GLU A 221 -3.21 -0.49 -7.80
C GLU A 221 -3.45 0.03 -6.38
N THR A 222 -2.79 -0.63 -5.41
CA THR A 222 -2.70 -0.13 -4.05
C THR A 222 -1.61 0.93 -3.97
N MET A 223 -1.89 2.02 -3.28
CA MET A 223 -0.91 3.06 -3.03
C MET A 223 -0.41 2.96 -1.59
N PRO A 224 0.92 3.01 -1.36
CA PRO A 224 1.44 3.23 -0.03
C PRO A 224 0.87 4.52 0.56
N PRO A 225 0.44 4.54 1.84
CA PRO A 225 -0.14 5.74 2.44
C PRO A 225 0.76 6.97 2.40
N GLU A 226 2.07 6.81 2.41
CA GLU A 226 3.07 7.87 2.28
C GLU A 226 3.12 8.53 0.89
N GLU A 227 2.62 7.84 -0.13
CA GLU A 227 2.57 8.34 -1.50
C GLU A 227 1.27 9.10 -1.81
N PHE A 228 0.24 8.91 -0.99
CA PHE A 228 -1.04 9.62 -1.14
C PHE A 228 -1.02 10.96 -0.40
N PHE A 229 -1.55 12.00 -1.04
CA PHE A 229 -1.74 13.30 -0.40
C PHE A 229 -3.12 13.90 -0.71
N VAL A 230 -3.58 14.73 0.21
CA VAL A 230 -4.84 15.46 0.13
C VAL A 230 -4.69 16.77 0.90
N ASP A 231 -5.43 17.80 0.51
CA ASP A 231 -5.39 19.08 1.22
C ASP A 231 -5.97 18.99 2.64
N ALA A 232 -5.45 19.80 3.56
CA ALA A 232 -5.79 19.76 4.98
C ALA A 232 -7.25 20.10 5.29
N ALA A 233 -7.93 20.84 4.41
CA ALA A 233 -9.32 21.26 4.59
C ALA A 233 -10.33 20.22 4.10
N ALA A 234 -9.89 19.20 3.37
CA ALA A 234 -10.76 18.17 2.83
C ALA A 234 -11.42 17.34 3.93
N THR A 235 -12.70 17.04 3.75
CA THR A 235 -13.44 16.08 4.58
C THR A 235 -13.73 14.78 3.83
N SER A 236 -13.64 14.81 2.52
CA SER A 236 -13.85 13.68 1.61
C SER A 236 -13.00 13.87 0.35
N LEU A 237 -12.92 12.82 -0.47
CA LEU A 237 -12.25 12.92 -1.79
C LEU A 237 -12.98 13.85 -2.77
N ASP A 238 -14.28 14.12 -2.55
CA ASP A 238 -15.09 14.91 -3.50
C ASP A 238 -15.03 16.41 -3.21
N ASP A 239 -14.67 16.82 -2.00
CA ASP A 239 -14.52 18.21 -1.60
C ASP A 239 -13.04 18.67 -1.50
N ALA A 240 -12.11 17.76 -1.77
CA ALA A 240 -10.69 18.07 -1.79
C ALA A 240 -10.34 19.03 -2.93
N MET A 241 -9.68 20.14 -2.60
CA MET A 241 -9.17 21.10 -3.57
C MET A 241 -7.97 20.56 -4.34
N ALA A 242 -7.16 19.75 -3.69
CA ALA A 242 -6.03 19.03 -4.29
C ALA A 242 -5.90 17.64 -3.66
N VAL A 243 -5.84 16.62 -4.50
CA VAL A 243 -5.60 15.24 -4.09
C VAL A 243 -4.71 14.56 -5.13
N GLY A 244 -3.83 13.70 -4.70
CA GLY A 244 -2.94 13.07 -5.66
C GLY A 244 -2.07 11.95 -5.11
N HIS A 245 -1.19 11.53 -5.98
CA HIS A 245 -0.24 10.44 -5.80
C HIS A 245 1.17 10.92 -6.18
N ARG A 246 2.10 10.86 -5.24
CA ARG A 246 3.52 11.14 -5.46
C ARG A 246 4.31 9.84 -5.51
N THR A 247 5.18 9.67 -6.47
CA THR A 247 6.01 8.47 -6.61
C THR A 247 7.39 8.81 -7.12
N MET A 248 8.35 7.93 -6.81
CA MET A 248 9.70 8.00 -7.37
C MET A 248 9.75 7.16 -8.63
N ALA A 249 9.45 7.79 -9.78
CA ALA A 249 9.51 7.14 -11.08
C ALA A 249 10.94 7.11 -11.64
N THR A 250 11.29 6.07 -12.41
CA THR A 250 12.57 6.06 -13.12
C THR A 250 12.47 6.93 -14.38
N VAL A 251 13.59 7.48 -14.82
CA VAL A 251 13.65 8.22 -16.11
C VAL A 251 13.15 7.34 -17.26
N SER A 252 13.48 6.04 -17.24
CA SER A 252 13.00 5.08 -18.25
C SER A 252 11.47 4.99 -18.29
N ASP A 253 10.81 4.96 -17.13
CA ASP A 253 9.34 4.85 -17.04
C ASP A 253 8.70 6.14 -17.56
N LEU A 254 9.24 7.31 -17.19
CA LEU A 254 8.73 8.60 -17.64
C LEU A 254 8.91 8.81 -19.14
N VAL A 255 10.05 8.39 -19.71
CA VAL A 255 10.28 8.42 -21.18
C VAL A 255 9.31 7.45 -21.88
N ALA A 256 9.00 6.29 -21.29
CA ALA A 256 8.01 5.36 -21.83
C ALA A 256 6.58 5.94 -21.81
N LEU A 257 6.28 6.85 -20.86
CA LEU A 257 5.05 7.62 -20.84
C LEU A 257 5.01 8.78 -21.85
N GLY A 258 6.13 9.05 -22.54
CA GLY A 258 6.25 10.05 -23.60
C GLY A 258 6.84 11.38 -23.19
N TYR A 259 7.39 11.51 -21.97
CA TYR A 259 8.06 12.73 -21.52
C TYR A 259 9.46 12.88 -22.14
N ASP A 260 9.85 14.14 -22.39
CA ASP A 260 11.15 14.45 -22.98
C ASP A 260 12.29 14.14 -21.98
N ARG A 261 13.29 13.42 -22.48
CA ARG A 261 14.47 13.05 -21.72
C ARG A 261 15.27 14.26 -21.22
N ASP A 262 15.46 15.27 -22.08
CA ASP A 262 16.30 16.44 -21.76
C ASP A 262 15.64 17.29 -20.66
N MET A 263 14.31 17.40 -20.68
CA MET A 263 13.54 18.05 -19.61
C MET A 263 13.68 17.29 -18.28
N LEU A 264 13.64 15.97 -18.31
CA LEU A 264 13.78 15.16 -17.09
C LEU A 264 15.19 15.30 -16.47
N GLU A 265 16.24 15.55 -17.28
CA GLU A 265 17.60 15.77 -16.77
C GLU A 265 17.71 17.01 -15.88
N GLU A 266 16.95 18.07 -16.18
CA GLU A 266 16.95 19.30 -15.40
C GLU A 266 16.29 19.12 -14.02
N HIS A 267 15.44 18.11 -13.86
CA HIS A 267 14.67 17.83 -12.64
C HIS A 267 15.16 16.62 -11.86
N LEU A 268 16.31 16.04 -12.24
CA LEU A 268 16.95 14.99 -11.45
C LEU A 268 17.32 15.52 -10.09
N SER A 269 16.72 14.97 -9.07
CA SER A 269 16.99 15.32 -7.67
C SER A 269 17.94 14.29 -7.08
N ASP A 270 19.01 14.75 -6.45
CA ASP A 270 19.90 13.92 -5.63
C ASP A 270 19.34 13.75 -4.21
N GLU A 271 18.36 14.55 -3.79
CA GLU A 271 17.69 14.49 -2.49
C GLU A 271 16.23 14.05 -2.67
N PHE A 272 15.87 12.93 -2.09
CA PHE A 272 14.53 12.36 -2.13
C PHE A 272 13.74 12.76 -0.88
N ALA A 273 13.07 13.88 -0.91
CA ALA A 273 12.43 14.48 0.28
C ALA A 273 11.47 13.53 1.03
N PHE A 274 10.72 12.67 0.33
CA PHE A 274 9.77 11.79 1.03
C PHE A 274 10.35 10.42 1.42
N THR A 275 11.45 9.97 0.81
CA THR A 275 12.12 8.71 1.19
C THR A 275 12.86 8.82 2.52
N ASP A 276 13.12 10.06 2.96
CA ASP A 276 13.68 10.35 4.28
C ASP A 276 12.59 10.58 5.34
N SER A 277 11.31 10.50 4.95
CA SER A 277 10.21 10.64 5.91
C SER A 277 10.23 9.51 6.95
N ASP A 278 9.82 9.84 8.17
CA ASP A 278 9.71 8.88 9.27
C ASP A 278 8.83 7.66 8.93
N GLU A 279 7.78 7.87 8.12
CA GLU A 279 6.86 6.83 7.68
C GLU A 279 7.54 5.86 6.70
N TYR A 280 8.22 6.39 5.69
CA TYR A 280 8.96 5.58 4.72
C TYR A 280 10.04 4.75 5.42
N LEU A 281 10.85 5.38 6.27
CA LEU A 281 11.88 4.68 7.05
C LEU A 281 11.29 3.62 7.99
N ALA A 282 10.14 3.91 8.62
CA ALA A 282 9.45 2.94 9.45
C ALA A 282 8.94 1.76 8.61
N ARG A 283 8.40 1.98 7.41
CA ARG A 283 7.93 0.91 6.50
C ARG A 283 9.06 -0.03 6.08
N TYR A 284 10.22 0.50 5.78
CA TYR A 284 11.40 -0.27 5.35
C TYR A 284 12.33 -0.70 6.49
N ALA A 285 11.94 -0.52 7.75
CA ALA A 285 12.73 -0.85 8.95
C ALA A 285 14.10 -0.16 9.01
N GLY A 286 14.20 1.06 8.46
CA GLY A 286 15.45 1.79 8.36
C GLY A 286 16.47 1.13 7.40
N ALA A 287 16.01 0.24 6.51
CA ALA A 287 16.87 -0.28 5.45
C ALA A 287 17.22 0.86 4.50
N ASP A 288 18.51 1.10 4.37
CA ASP A 288 19.02 2.00 3.34
C ASP A 288 18.78 1.33 1.98
N ILE A 289 17.87 1.88 1.19
CA ILE A 289 17.61 1.38 -0.17
C ILE A 289 18.63 2.08 -1.05
N PRO A 290 19.68 1.36 -1.53
CA PRO A 290 20.71 1.99 -2.33
C PRO A 290 20.09 2.58 -3.60
N ASP A 291 20.38 3.83 -3.86
CA ASP A 291 20.04 4.43 -5.13
C ASP A 291 20.83 3.73 -6.25
N PRO A 292 20.20 3.26 -7.33
CA PRO A 292 20.90 2.63 -8.44
C PRO A 292 21.67 3.69 -9.24
N VAL A 293 22.80 4.12 -8.71
CA VAL A 293 23.66 5.21 -9.26
C VAL A 293 24.32 4.84 -10.60
N SER A 294 24.18 3.60 -11.08
CA SER A 294 25.05 3.09 -12.15
C SER A 294 24.60 3.42 -13.59
N SER A 295 23.34 3.79 -13.82
CA SER A 295 22.88 4.17 -15.16
C SER A 295 21.86 5.30 -15.10
N TYR A 296 21.92 6.19 -16.09
CA TYR A 296 21.02 7.34 -16.19
C TYR A 296 19.55 6.94 -16.23
N GLU A 297 19.22 5.88 -16.93
CA GLU A 297 17.86 5.39 -17.14
C GLU A 297 17.20 4.92 -15.82
N ARG A 298 18.00 4.54 -14.84
CA ARG A 298 17.55 4.09 -13.51
C ARG A 298 17.51 5.19 -12.47
N ARG A 299 17.98 6.39 -12.80
CA ARG A 299 17.81 7.53 -11.90
C ARG A 299 16.34 7.80 -11.65
N ARG A 300 16.03 8.24 -10.45
CA ARG A 300 14.67 8.49 -10.02
C ARG A 300 14.37 9.98 -10.03
N VAL A 301 13.15 10.30 -10.40
CA VAL A 301 12.60 11.66 -10.39
C VAL A 301 11.31 11.61 -9.57
N LEU A 302 11.09 12.63 -8.74
CA LEU A 302 9.80 12.80 -8.10
C LEU A 302 8.76 13.10 -9.18
N TYR A 303 7.79 12.21 -9.31
CA TYR A 303 6.66 12.35 -10.22
C TYR A 303 5.39 12.43 -9.39
N VAL A 304 4.58 13.45 -9.65
CA VAL A 304 3.33 13.68 -8.91
C VAL A 304 2.18 13.78 -9.91
N GLU A 305 1.15 12.98 -9.68
CA GLU A 305 -0.14 13.11 -10.36
C GLU A 305 -1.15 13.70 -9.37
N ALA A 306 -1.64 14.89 -9.66
CA ALA A 306 -2.58 15.61 -8.84
C ALA A 306 -3.90 15.85 -9.59
N TRP A 307 -4.99 15.80 -8.86
CA TRP A 307 -6.31 16.26 -9.29
C TRP A 307 -6.64 17.49 -8.46
N CYS A 308 -6.69 18.65 -9.15
CA CYS A 308 -6.87 19.95 -8.52
C CYS A 308 -8.07 20.66 -9.13
N TYR A 309 -8.84 21.36 -8.28
CA TYR A 309 -9.86 22.28 -8.74
C TYR A 309 -9.24 23.67 -8.96
N VAL A 310 -9.20 24.12 -10.21
CA VAL A 310 -8.61 25.40 -10.61
C VAL A 310 -9.51 26.06 -11.64
N ASP A 311 -9.76 27.36 -11.48
CA ASP A 311 -10.43 28.20 -12.50
C ASP A 311 -9.44 28.48 -13.64
N TYR A 312 -9.40 27.58 -14.62
CA TYR A 312 -8.42 27.63 -15.72
C TYR A 312 -8.84 28.57 -16.85
N ASP A 313 -10.16 28.64 -17.14
CA ASP A 313 -10.68 29.50 -18.19
C ASP A 313 -11.04 30.90 -17.72
N GLY A 314 -11.02 31.18 -16.40
CA GLY A 314 -11.24 32.49 -15.81
C GLY A 314 -12.71 32.87 -15.72
N ASP A 315 -13.63 31.91 -15.72
CA ASP A 315 -15.07 32.14 -15.61
C ASP A 315 -15.56 32.30 -14.16
N GLY A 316 -14.69 32.04 -13.19
CA GLY A 316 -14.96 32.10 -11.74
C GLY A 316 -15.46 30.77 -11.17
N ILE A 317 -15.47 29.69 -11.94
CA ILE A 317 -15.85 28.34 -11.52
C ILE A 317 -14.62 27.44 -11.65
N ALA A 318 -14.23 26.78 -10.56
CA ALA A 318 -13.09 25.89 -10.60
C ALA A 318 -13.43 24.55 -11.27
N GLU A 319 -12.67 24.17 -12.29
CA GLU A 319 -12.79 22.86 -12.95
C GLU A 319 -11.79 21.86 -12.37
N LEU A 320 -12.20 20.58 -12.39
CA LEU A 320 -11.30 19.50 -12.03
C LEU A 320 -10.30 19.24 -13.16
N ARG A 321 -9.01 19.37 -12.84
CA ARG A 321 -7.92 19.10 -13.77
C ARG A 321 -6.98 18.04 -13.23
N ARG A 322 -6.56 17.13 -14.12
CA ARG A 322 -5.44 16.22 -13.86
C ARG A 322 -4.16 16.91 -14.25
N VAL A 323 -3.28 17.09 -13.30
CA VAL A 323 -1.97 17.73 -13.50
C VAL A 323 -0.87 16.77 -13.14
N CYS A 324 0.08 16.58 -14.04
CA CYS A 324 1.29 15.82 -13.76
C CYS A 324 2.46 16.79 -13.59
N THR A 325 3.24 16.59 -12.53
CA THR A 325 4.40 17.43 -12.24
C THR A 325 5.64 16.59 -11.99
N VAL A 326 6.81 17.18 -12.21
CA VAL A 326 8.12 16.55 -12.00
C VAL A 326 9.02 17.41 -11.13
N GLY A 327 9.89 16.74 -10.37
CA GLY A 327 10.90 17.38 -9.52
C GLY A 327 10.36 18.01 -8.25
N ASN A 328 11.25 18.49 -7.41
CA ASN A 328 10.92 19.07 -6.10
C ASN A 328 10.20 20.43 -6.19
N ASN A 329 10.25 21.07 -7.35
CA ASN A 329 9.54 22.34 -7.60
C ASN A 329 8.15 22.13 -8.18
N TYR A 330 7.70 20.88 -8.33
CA TYR A 330 6.42 20.50 -8.92
C TYR A 330 6.19 21.16 -10.29
N THR A 331 7.19 21.09 -11.18
CA THR A 331 7.08 21.66 -12.53
C THR A 331 6.02 20.91 -13.31
N VAL A 332 5.02 21.61 -13.82
CA VAL A 332 3.92 21.02 -14.59
C VAL A 332 4.42 20.52 -15.93
N VAL A 333 4.17 19.24 -16.22
CA VAL A 333 4.55 18.59 -17.49
C VAL A 333 3.34 18.14 -18.29
N ASN A 334 2.19 17.97 -17.65
CA ASN A 334 0.91 17.67 -18.31
C ASN A 334 -0.25 18.30 -17.55
N ASN A 335 -1.26 18.78 -18.29
CA ASN A 335 -2.46 19.40 -17.76
C ASN A 335 -3.66 19.02 -18.64
N GLU A 336 -4.57 18.21 -18.09
CA GLU A 336 -5.73 17.69 -18.79
C GLU A 336 -7.01 17.93 -17.98
N PRO A 337 -8.15 18.19 -18.61
CA PRO A 337 -9.42 18.18 -17.90
C PRO A 337 -9.72 16.76 -17.39
N ALA A 338 -10.30 16.67 -16.19
CA ALA A 338 -10.64 15.39 -15.59
C ALA A 338 -12.11 15.34 -15.17
N ASP A 339 -12.77 14.20 -15.44
CA ASP A 339 -14.18 14.01 -15.09
C ASP A 339 -14.39 13.50 -13.66
N ALA A 340 -13.37 12.87 -13.08
CA ALA A 340 -13.45 12.30 -11.74
C ALA A 340 -12.06 12.03 -11.15
N ILE A 341 -12.01 11.99 -9.82
CA ILE A 341 -10.84 11.62 -9.04
C ILE A 341 -10.77 10.08 -8.96
N PRO A 342 -9.71 9.43 -9.49
CA PRO A 342 -9.62 7.97 -9.59
C PRO A 342 -9.04 7.33 -8.32
N PHE A 343 -9.45 7.79 -7.15
CA PHE A 343 -9.01 7.26 -5.87
C PHE A 343 -10.19 6.79 -5.03
N ALA A 344 -9.97 5.73 -4.28
CA ALA A 344 -10.85 5.33 -3.18
C ALA A 344 -10.02 5.14 -1.91
N MET A 345 -10.58 5.61 -0.80
CA MET A 345 -10.05 5.44 0.53
C MET A 345 -10.88 4.40 1.28
N PHE A 346 -10.20 3.54 2.02
CA PHE A 346 -10.78 2.56 2.94
C PHE A 346 -10.40 2.95 4.36
N SER A 347 -11.37 3.26 5.20
CA SER A 347 -11.18 3.60 6.62
C SER A 347 -12.00 2.67 7.50
N CYS A 348 -11.40 2.19 8.60
CA CYS A 348 -12.09 1.30 9.53
C CYS A 348 -12.97 2.03 10.54
N ASP A 349 -12.62 3.26 10.89
CA ASP A 349 -13.35 4.08 11.87
C ASP A 349 -13.25 5.57 11.47
N PRO A 350 -14.05 6.03 10.48
CA PRO A 350 -14.03 7.41 10.01
C PRO A 350 -14.56 8.36 11.08
N GLU A 351 -13.88 9.48 11.26
CA GLU A 351 -14.33 10.57 12.13
C GLU A 351 -15.18 11.57 11.32
N PRO A 352 -16.30 12.06 11.88
CA PRO A 352 -17.15 13.03 11.20
C PRO A 352 -16.38 14.33 10.90
N HIS A 353 -16.50 14.80 9.66
CA HIS A 353 -15.92 16.07 9.18
C HIS A 353 -14.38 16.13 9.18
N VAL A 354 -13.72 14.99 9.21
CA VAL A 354 -12.26 14.87 9.11
C VAL A 354 -11.93 13.81 8.07
N PHE A 355 -10.92 14.05 7.24
CA PHE A 355 -10.54 13.10 6.20
C PHE A 355 -9.96 11.81 6.78
N PHE A 356 -9.00 11.92 7.70
CA PHE A 356 -8.36 10.77 8.34
C PHE A 356 -9.03 10.46 9.67
N GLY A 357 -9.69 9.31 9.74
CA GLY A 357 -10.28 8.78 10.98
C GLY A 357 -9.25 8.08 11.88
N SER A 358 -9.79 7.31 12.81
CA SER A 358 -9.02 6.44 13.71
C SER A 358 -8.81 5.06 13.11
N ASP A 359 -7.76 4.36 13.55
CA ASP A 359 -7.47 2.99 13.15
C ASP A 359 -7.33 2.04 14.37
N ILE A 360 -7.11 0.76 14.11
CA ILE A 360 -6.92 -0.23 15.17
C ILE A 360 -5.64 0.04 15.97
N ALA A 361 -4.61 0.60 15.34
CA ALA A 361 -3.39 0.96 16.05
C ALA A 361 -3.67 2.08 17.05
N ASP A 362 -4.43 3.12 16.68
CA ASP A 362 -4.83 4.19 17.61
C ASP A 362 -5.62 3.66 18.82
N MET A 363 -6.49 2.66 18.60
CA MET A 363 -7.28 2.05 19.66
C MET A 363 -6.46 1.19 20.64
N THR A 364 -5.28 0.70 20.21
CA THR A 364 -4.55 -0.35 20.96
C THR A 364 -3.12 0.00 21.36
N LYS A 365 -2.50 1.04 20.81
CA LYS A 365 -1.10 1.39 21.11
C LYS A 365 -0.87 1.81 22.56
N ASP A 366 -1.83 2.49 23.21
CA ASP A 366 -1.77 2.82 24.63
C ASP A 366 -1.76 1.57 25.52
N ILE A 367 -2.61 0.58 25.19
CA ILE A 367 -2.69 -0.71 25.87
C ILE A 367 -1.36 -1.46 25.70
N GLN A 368 -0.82 -1.54 24.48
CA GLN A 368 0.45 -2.18 24.19
C GLN A 368 1.59 -1.57 25.02
N ARG A 369 1.62 -0.24 25.15
CA ARG A 369 2.64 0.47 25.93
C ARG A 369 2.55 0.11 27.42
N VAL A 370 1.35 0.17 28.01
CA VAL A 370 1.13 -0.18 29.41
C VAL A 370 1.45 -1.67 29.67
N LYS A 371 0.96 -2.56 28.79
CA LYS A 371 1.18 -4.01 28.90
C LYS A 371 2.66 -4.37 28.82
N SER A 372 3.42 -3.72 27.91
CA SER A 372 4.87 -3.90 27.82
C SER A 372 5.58 -3.50 29.12
N ALA A 373 5.18 -2.38 29.73
CA ALA A 373 5.74 -1.94 31.01
C ALA A 373 5.46 -2.94 32.16
N VAL A 374 4.23 -3.47 32.23
CA VAL A 374 3.87 -4.51 33.21
C VAL A 374 4.67 -5.80 32.98
N LEU A 375 4.78 -6.26 31.73
CA LEU A 375 5.58 -7.44 31.36
C LEU A 375 7.05 -7.28 31.76
N ARG A 376 7.65 -6.14 31.45
CA ARG A 376 9.04 -5.83 31.83
C ARG A 376 9.22 -5.89 33.34
N GLY A 377 8.34 -5.22 34.10
CA GLY A 377 8.38 -5.24 35.57
C GLY A 377 8.22 -6.64 36.15
N MET A 378 7.34 -7.46 35.58
CA MET A 378 7.15 -8.85 35.99
C MET A 378 8.42 -9.70 35.73
N LEU A 379 9.01 -9.59 34.53
CA LEU A 379 10.24 -10.33 34.17
C LEU A 379 11.43 -9.88 34.99
N ASP A 380 11.57 -8.58 35.25
CA ASP A 380 12.61 -8.05 36.12
C ASP A 380 12.46 -8.56 37.57
N SER A 381 11.22 -8.56 38.11
CA SER A 381 10.98 -9.10 39.43
C SER A 381 11.27 -10.61 39.53
N LEU A 382 10.96 -11.36 38.45
CA LEU A 382 11.34 -12.77 38.36
C LEU A 382 12.84 -12.95 38.34
N SER A 383 13.53 -12.15 37.55
CA SER A 383 15.02 -12.19 37.48
C SER A 383 15.65 -11.89 38.84
N PHE A 384 15.14 -10.86 39.55
CA PHE A 384 15.63 -10.55 40.92
C PHE A 384 15.26 -11.62 41.97
N ALA A 385 14.15 -12.31 41.78
CA ALA A 385 13.78 -13.42 42.67
C ALA A 385 14.66 -14.68 42.43
N LEU A 386 15.01 -14.95 41.17
CA LEU A 386 15.87 -16.07 40.78
C LEU A 386 17.35 -15.79 41.08
N TYR A 387 17.81 -14.57 40.85
CA TYR A 387 19.18 -14.11 41.05
C TYR A 387 19.19 -12.91 42.00
N PRO A 388 18.96 -13.13 43.31
CA PRO A 388 18.90 -12.04 44.26
C PRO A 388 20.27 -11.36 44.40
N ARG A 389 20.26 -10.06 44.60
CA ARG A 389 21.46 -9.29 44.88
C ARG A 389 22.07 -9.79 46.19
N THR A 390 23.34 -10.05 46.18
CA THR A 390 24.08 -10.51 47.35
C THR A 390 24.87 -9.35 47.94
N GLY A 391 24.57 -8.95 49.15
CA GLY A 391 25.36 -8.01 49.91
C GLY A 391 26.49 -8.74 50.61
N VAL A 392 27.73 -8.30 50.41
CA VAL A 392 28.91 -8.84 51.03
C VAL A 392 29.62 -7.76 51.83
N VAL A 393 30.16 -8.12 53.00
CA VAL A 393 31.02 -7.21 53.78
C VAL A 393 32.42 -7.28 53.20
N GLU A 394 32.94 -6.15 52.74
CA GLU A 394 34.24 -6.04 52.10
C GLU A 394 35.36 -6.55 53.01
N GLY A 395 36.25 -7.39 52.46
CA GLY A 395 37.36 -7.98 53.18
C GLY A 395 37.04 -9.13 54.13
N MET A 396 35.76 -9.50 54.32
CA MET A 396 35.31 -10.60 55.19
C MET A 396 34.84 -11.84 54.42
N VAL A 397 34.68 -11.75 53.12
CA VAL A 397 34.19 -12.81 52.24
C VAL A 397 35.07 -12.88 51.00
N ASP A 398 35.31 -14.08 50.50
CA ASP A 398 35.98 -14.28 49.23
C ASP A 398 35.02 -13.96 48.10
N ILE A 399 35.27 -12.90 47.32
CA ILE A 399 34.38 -12.39 46.24
C ILE A 399 34.32 -13.40 45.11
N ASP A 400 35.43 -14.11 44.82
CA ASP A 400 35.47 -15.11 43.74
C ASP A 400 34.55 -16.30 44.05
N ASP A 401 34.41 -16.70 45.30
CA ASP A 401 33.47 -17.73 45.73
C ASP A 401 32.01 -17.28 45.58
N VAL A 402 31.72 -16.01 45.79
CA VAL A 402 30.35 -15.44 45.61
C VAL A 402 29.99 -15.29 44.14
N LEU A 403 30.97 -15.01 43.30
CA LEU A 403 30.79 -14.86 41.85
C LEU A 403 30.76 -16.21 41.12
N ASN A 404 31.13 -17.32 41.79
CA ASN A 404 31.10 -18.64 41.18
C ASN A 404 29.64 -19.08 40.90
N PRO A 405 29.25 -19.31 39.63
CA PRO A 405 27.88 -19.67 39.24
C PRO A 405 27.54 -21.17 39.47
N GLU A 406 28.48 -21.98 39.96
CA GLU A 406 28.27 -23.42 40.14
C GLU A 406 27.24 -23.71 41.24
N VAL A 407 26.28 -24.59 40.92
CA VAL A 407 25.27 -25.03 41.89
C VAL A 407 25.91 -25.82 43.01
N GLY A 408 25.74 -25.35 44.27
CA GLY A 408 26.30 -25.98 45.43
C GLY A 408 27.77 -25.54 45.75
N SER A 409 28.28 -24.49 45.09
CA SER A 409 29.56 -23.88 45.42
C SER A 409 29.62 -23.42 46.86
N ILE A 410 30.78 -23.53 47.49
CA ILE A 410 31.03 -23.17 48.91
C ILE A 410 31.55 -21.75 48.95
N ILE A 411 30.87 -20.87 49.71
CA ILE A 411 31.29 -19.49 49.93
C ILE A 411 32.10 -19.44 51.21
N ARG A 412 33.37 -19.08 51.14
CA ARG A 412 34.27 -18.93 52.30
C ARG A 412 34.07 -17.55 52.94
N MET A 413 33.74 -17.52 54.22
CA MET A 413 33.53 -16.28 54.98
C MET A 413 34.27 -16.36 56.33
N ARG A 414 34.73 -15.19 56.78
CA ARG A 414 35.51 -15.15 58.10
C ARG A 414 34.61 -15.21 59.31
N GLN A 415 33.34 -14.78 59.18
CA GLN A 415 32.30 -14.86 60.23
C GLN A 415 30.95 -15.20 59.62
N PRO A 416 30.06 -15.89 60.36
CA PRO A 416 28.71 -16.16 59.89
C PRO A 416 27.91 -14.88 59.71
N GLY A 417 27.09 -14.81 58.62
CA GLY A 417 26.21 -13.69 58.35
C GLY A 417 26.83 -12.52 57.54
N MET A 418 28.09 -12.66 57.08
CA MET A 418 28.76 -11.63 56.26
C MET A 418 28.30 -11.61 54.79
N VAL A 419 27.49 -12.56 54.39
CA VAL A 419 26.80 -12.64 53.10
C VAL A 419 25.31 -12.57 53.37
N GLN A 420 24.64 -11.59 52.77
CA GLN A 420 23.18 -11.42 52.90
C GLN A 420 22.57 -11.35 51.50
N GLN A 421 21.63 -12.22 51.23
CA GLN A 421 20.81 -12.13 50.02
C GLN A 421 19.68 -11.10 50.20
N LEU A 422 19.62 -10.14 49.30
CA LEU A 422 18.55 -9.11 49.25
C LEU A 422 17.38 -9.66 48.40
N ASN A 423 16.50 -10.42 49.06
CA ASN A 423 15.37 -11.03 48.40
C ASN A 423 14.33 -9.99 48.00
N VAL A 424 13.99 -9.94 46.70
CA VAL A 424 12.92 -9.16 46.16
C VAL A 424 11.75 -10.11 45.89
N PRO A 425 10.55 -9.86 46.41
CA PRO A 425 9.38 -10.70 46.15
C PRO A 425 9.02 -10.69 44.69
N PHE A 426 8.58 -11.85 44.16
CA PHE A 426 8.03 -11.93 42.79
C PHE A 426 6.63 -11.34 42.73
N LEU A 427 6.44 -10.31 41.92
CA LEU A 427 5.20 -9.57 41.77
C LEU A 427 4.23 -10.16 40.71
N GLY A 428 4.49 -11.36 40.21
CA GLY A 428 3.69 -11.97 39.16
C GLY A 428 2.22 -12.17 39.51
N LYS A 429 1.93 -12.47 40.79
CA LYS A 429 0.54 -12.71 41.25
C LYS A 429 -0.34 -11.46 41.10
N GLU A 430 0.23 -10.29 41.33
CA GLU A 430 -0.44 -8.99 41.18
C GLU A 430 -0.46 -8.52 39.72
N ALA A 431 0.54 -8.90 38.93
CA ALA A 431 0.66 -8.51 37.52
C ALA A 431 -0.31 -9.26 36.60
N PHE A 432 -0.61 -10.54 36.86
CA PHE A 432 -1.51 -11.34 36.03
C PHE A 432 -2.93 -10.78 35.92
N PRO A 433 -3.61 -10.37 37.00
CA PRO A 433 -4.93 -9.75 36.88
C PRO A 433 -4.91 -8.44 36.07
N MET A 434 -3.83 -7.66 36.18
CA MET A 434 -3.67 -6.43 35.38
C MET A 434 -3.52 -6.75 33.91
N MET A 435 -2.75 -7.79 33.55
CA MET A 435 -2.64 -8.25 32.17
C MET A 435 -3.98 -8.69 31.61
N GLN A 436 -4.77 -9.47 32.34
CA GLN A 436 -6.10 -9.89 31.92
C GLN A 436 -7.05 -8.70 31.77
N TYR A 437 -6.98 -7.71 32.64
CA TYR A 437 -7.76 -6.48 32.51
C TYR A 437 -7.40 -5.72 31.22
N LEU A 438 -6.12 -5.59 30.89
CA LEU A 438 -5.65 -4.95 29.65
C LEU A 438 -6.09 -5.73 28.40
N ASP A 439 -6.07 -7.08 28.46
CA ASP A 439 -6.61 -7.91 27.39
C ASP A 439 -8.11 -7.69 27.20
N GLY A 440 -8.87 -7.63 28.30
CA GLY A 440 -10.30 -7.32 28.24
C GLY A 440 -10.60 -5.91 27.70
N MET A 441 -9.75 -4.91 27.99
CA MET A 441 -9.87 -3.57 27.40
C MET A 441 -9.61 -3.63 25.89
N LYS A 442 -8.57 -4.35 25.45
CA LYS A 442 -8.27 -4.55 24.02
C LYS A 442 -9.46 -5.18 23.30
N GLU A 443 -10.00 -6.27 23.84
CA GLU A 443 -11.17 -6.96 23.28
C GLU A 443 -12.40 -6.04 23.19
N SER A 444 -12.65 -5.23 24.23
CA SER A 444 -13.76 -4.28 24.23
C SER A 444 -13.64 -3.18 23.18
N ARG A 445 -12.42 -2.69 22.92
CA ARG A 445 -12.18 -1.63 21.94
C ARG A 445 -12.17 -2.14 20.48
N THR A 446 -11.57 -3.30 20.26
CA THR A 446 -11.43 -3.86 18.90
C THR A 446 -12.62 -4.73 18.49
N GLY A 447 -13.47 -5.10 19.42
CA GLY A 447 -14.55 -6.07 19.20
C GLY A 447 -14.05 -7.51 18.96
N GLN A 448 -12.74 -7.77 19.06
CA GLN A 448 -12.16 -9.09 18.82
C GLN A 448 -11.91 -9.80 20.14
N THR A 449 -12.61 -10.89 20.37
CA THR A 449 -12.45 -11.73 21.57
C THR A 449 -11.69 -13.01 21.26
N ALA A 450 -11.00 -13.59 22.24
CA ALA A 450 -10.36 -14.89 22.11
C ALA A 450 -11.37 -15.98 21.67
N ALA A 451 -12.63 -15.84 22.10
CA ALA A 451 -13.72 -16.73 21.73
C ALA A 451 -14.11 -16.63 20.24
N SER A 452 -14.08 -15.42 19.66
CA SER A 452 -14.37 -15.22 18.22
C SER A 452 -13.28 -15.78 17.32
N GLN A 453 -12.05 -15.89 17.85
CA GLN A 453 -10.90 -16.47 17.16
C GLN A 453 -10.80 -18.00 17.36
N GLY A 454 -11.68 -18.61 18.14
CA GLY A 454 -11.65 -20.05 18.44
C GLY A 454 -10.48 -20.47 19.35
N LEU A 455 -9.83 -19.54 20.04
CA LEU A 455 -8.61 -19.75 20.83
C LEU A 455 -8.88 -19.96 22.33
N ASP A 456 -10.13 -19.81 22.81
CA ASP A 456 -10.44 -19.92 24.23
C ASP A 456 -11.17 -21.24 24.57
N PRO A 457 -10.47 -22.27 25.10
CA PRO A 457 -11.07 -23.52 25.47
C PRO A 457 -11.99 -23.41 26.70
N ASP A 458 -11.78 -22.41 27.59
CA ASP A 458 -12.58 -22.26 28.82
C ASP A 458 -13.99 -21.69 28.53
N VAL A 459 -14.11 -20.84 27.50
CA VAL A 459 -15.41 -20.34 27.02
C VAL A 459 -16.25 -21.48 26.43
N LEU A 460 -15.61 -22.48 25.83
CA LEU A 460 -16.31 -23.66 25.30
C LEU A 460 -16.77 -24.63 26.39
N GLN A 461 -16.15 -24.61 27.57
CA GLN A 461 -16.44 -25.56 28.67
C GLN A 461 -17.31 -24.97 29.77
N SER A 462 -17.22 -23.67 30.04
CA SER A 462 -17.83 -23.06 31.26
C SER A 462 -19.04 -22.17 31.02
N THR A 463 -19.31 -21.74 29.76
CA THR A 463 -20.43 -20.84 29.45
C THR A 463 -21.58 -21.55 28.73
N THR A 464 -22.80 -21.17 29.09
CA THR A 464 -24.01 -21.63 28.38
C THR A 464 -23.92 -21.23 26.91
N ARG A 465 -24.34 -22.12 25.99
CA ARG A 465 -24.40 -21.91 24.54
C ARG A 465 -24.94 -20.52 24.15
N ALA A 466 -25.90 -19.99 24.94
CA ALA A 466 -26.46 -18.66 24.75
C ALA A 466 -25.44 -17.51 25.02
N GLY A 467 -24.58 -17.66 26.04
CA GLY A 467 -23.53 -16.66 26.36
C GLY A 467 -22.45 -16.60 25.30
N VAL A 468 -21.94 -17.74 24.86
CA VAL A 468 -20.95 -17.83 23.75
C VAL A 468 -21.53 -17.23 22.46
N THR A 469 -22.79 -17.56 22.14
CA THR A 469 -23.47 -17.01 20.96
C THR A 469 -23.64 -15.48 21.03
N ALA A 470 -23.92 -14.94 22.23
CA ALA A 470 -24.06 -13.49 22.41
C ALA A 470 -22.72 -12.75 22.24
N THR A 471 -21.62 -13.31 22.75
CA THR A 471 -20.28 -12.74 22.63
C THR A 471 -19.79 -12.77 21.17
N ILE A 472 -19.99 -13.88 20.47
CA ILE A 472 -19.66 -14.00 19.04
C ILE A 472 -20.48 -13.00 18.21
N LYS A 473 -21.78 -12.86 18.47
CA LYS A 473 -22.63 -11.87 17.78
C LYS A 473 -22.18 -10.43 18.03
N GLY A 474 -21.72 -10.09 19.22
CA GLY A 474 -21.16 -8.75 19.49
C GLY A 474 -19.91 -8.45 18.67
N ALA A 475 -18.99 -9.41 18.58
CA ALA A 475 -17.80 -9.29 17.73
C ALA A 475 -18.17 -9.20 16.23
N GLU A 476 -19.16 -9.99 15.79
CA GLU A 476 -19.66 -9.94 14.40
C GLU A 476 -20.24 -8.57 14.04
N GLN A 477 -20.92 -7.87 14.97
CA GLN A 477 -21.50 -6.55 14.75
C GLN A 477 -20.42 -5.48 14.50
N HIS A 478 -19.28 -5.52 15.21
CA HIS A 478 -18.16 -4.61 14.97
C HIS A 478 -17.53 -4.83 13.58
N LEU A 479 -17.32 -6.11 13.24
CA LEU A 479 -16.80 -6.46 11.91
C LEU A 479 -17.78 -6.09 10.80
N GLU A 480 -19.08 -6.29 11.01
CA GLU A 480 -20.10 -5.89 10.04
C GLU A 480 -20.10 -4.38 9.81
N LEU A 481 -19.96 -3.57 10.87
CA LEU A 481 -19.84 -2.13 10.72
C LEU A 481 -18.60 -1.73 9.91
N MET A 482 -17.42 -2.26 10.25
CA MET A 482 -16.21 -2.02 9.47
C MET A 482 -16.37 -2.44 8.00
N ALA A 483 -16.97 -3.60 7.75
CA ALA A 483 -17.22 -4.07 6.39
C ALA A 483 -18.15 -3.13 5.62
N ARG A 484 -19.18 -2.58 6.26
CA ARG A 484 -20.06 -1.58 5.63
C ARG A 484 -19.31 -0.29 5.28
N LEU A 485 -18.41 0.16 6.15
CA LEU A 485 -17.56 1.33 5.88
C LEU A 485 -16.59 1.06 4.72
N PHE A 486 -15.99 -0.12 4.67
CA PHE A 486 -15.14 -0.52 3.54
C PHE A 486 -15.94 -0.67 2.22
N ALA A 487 -17.19 -1.08 2.30
CA ALA A 487 -18.05 -1.17 1.12
C ALA A 487 -18.26 0.17 0.41
N ASP A 488 -18.13 1.29 1.12
CA ASP A 488 -18.22 2.63 0.52
C ASP A 488 -17.03 2.90 -0.42
N GLY A 489 -15.81 2.53 0.00
CA GLY A 489 -14.62 2.58 -0.87
C GLY A 489 -14.78 1.71 -2.13
N PHE A 490 -15.31 0.50 -2.00
CA PHE A 490 -15.62 -0.36 -3.14
C PHE A 490 -16.67 0.26 -4.06
N GLN A 491 -17.73 0.83 -3.51
CA GLN A 491 -18.77 1.48 -4.31
C GLN A 491 -18.20 2.61 -5.17
N ARG A 492 -17.32 3.44 -4.58
CA ARG A 492 -16.63 4.51 -5.31
C ARG A 492 -15.76 3.96 -6.43
N MET A 493 -14.94 2.97 -6.13
CA MET A 493 -14.04 2.32 -7.08
C MET A 493 -14.81 1.71 -8.26
N PHE A 494 -15.81 0.87 -7.99
CA PHE A 494 -16.58 0.21 -9.07
C PHE A 494 -17.36 1.19 -9.93
N LYS A 495 -17.91 2.27 -9.36
CA LYS A 495 -18.51 3.35 -10.16
C LYS A 495 -17.50 4.04 -11.06
N GLY A 496 -16.28 4.26 -10.57
CA GLY A 496 -15.18 4.84 -11.34
C GLY A 496 -14.71 3.91 -12.46
N MET A 497 -14.52 2.61 -12.16
CA MET A 497 -14.19 1.61 -13.17
C MET A 497 -15.23 1.51 -14.26
N LEU A 498 -16.53 1.46 -13.91
CA LEU A 498 -17.62 1.44 -14.89
C LEU A 498 -17.60 2.67 -15.80
N ARG A 499 -17.28 3.86 -15.24
CA ARG A 499 -17.13 5.08 -16.02
C ARG A 499 -15.99 4.96 -17.03
N LEU A 500 -14.80 4.47 -16.60
CA LEU A 500 -13.67 4.25 -17.51
C LEU A 500 -14.00 3.26 -18.63
N VAL A 501 -14.67 2.16 -18.31
CA VAL A 501 -15.09 1.18 -19.32
C VAL A 501 -16.02 1.83 -20.33
N ASN A 502 -17.01 2.60 -19.89
CA ASN A 502 -17.96 3.27 -20.80
C ASN A 502 -17.31 4.36 -21.68
N THR A 503 -16.19 4.94 -21.23
CA THR A 503 -15.48 5.99 -21.98
C THR A 503 -14.52 5.40 -23.02
N HIS A 504 -13.93 4.26 -22.76
CA HIS A 504 -12.85 3.68 -23.58
C HIS A 504 -13.26 2.44 -24.39
N GLN A 505 -14.40 1.81 -24.10
CA GLN A 505 -14.99 0.68 -24.82
C GLN A 505 -16.35 1.04 -25.43
#